data_f1ae8b90c8ca59caac83887f7689b650
#
_entry.id   f1ae8b90c8ca59caac83887f7689b650
#
_cell.length_a   1.000
_cell.length_b   1.000
_cell.length_c   1.000
_cell.angle_alpha   90.00
_cell.angle_beta   90.00
_cell.angle_gamma   90.00
#
_symmetry.space_group_name_H-M   'P 1'
#
loop_
_entity.id
_entity.type
_entity.pdbx_description
1 polymer ?
#
loop_
_entity_poly.entity_id
_entity_poly.type
_entity_poly.pdbx_seq_one_letter_code
_entity_poly.pdbx_strand_id
1 'polypeptide(L)'
;MIIIFTESTLAKLAKKHNVNQKEVEQCFVNREGGLLTDDREDHKTNPPTLWFVAPTNKNRILKVAYIQDGKEIIVKTAYEANMEEIRIYEKFAM
;
A
#
# COMPACT_ATOMS: atom_id res chain seq x y z
N MET A 1 -0.83 15.02 5.76
CA MET A 1 -0.85 13.54 5.73
C MET A 1 0.40 13.04 6.43
N ILE A 2 0.22 12.24 7.46
CA ILE A 2 1.32 11.68 8.25
C ILE A 2 1.40 10.18 7.96
N ILE A 3 2.50 9.75 7.36
CA ILE A 3 2.70 8.33 7.01
C ILE A 3 3.63 7.72 8.06
N ILE A 4 3.14 6.69 8.74
CA ILE A 4 3.85 6.02 9.84
C ILE A 4 4.30 4.64 9.41
N PHE A 5 5.59 4.36 9.65
CA PHE A 5 6.19 3.05 9.44
C PHE A 5 6.77 2.57 10.77
N THR A 6 6.33 1.40 11.25
CA THR A 6 7.00 0.80 12.42
C THR A 6 8.32 0.18 11.98
N GLU A 7 9.23 -0.02 12.93
CA GLU A 7 10.51 -0.66 12.64
C GLU A 7 10.33 -2.06 12.08
N SER A 8 9.37 -2.81 12.61
CA SER A 8 9.10 -4.16 12.13
C SER A 8 8.57 -4.16 10.70
N THR A 9 7.73 -3.19 10.36
CA THR A 9 7.23 -3.05 8.99
C THR A 9 8.37 -2.71 8.03
N LEU A 10 9.22 -1.75 8.40
CA LEU A 10 10.37 -1.38 7.55
C LEU A 10 11.31 -2.57 7.32
N ALA A 11 11.58 -3.37 8.37
CA ALA A 11 12.43 -4.54 8.25
C ALA A 11 11.81 -5.59 7.31
N LYS A 12 10.50 -5.81 7.44
CA LYS A 12 9.78 -6.76 6.58
C LYS A 12 9.80 -6.30 5.12
N LEU A 13 9.55 -5.02 4.87
CA LEU A 13 9.56 -4.49 3.51
C LEU A 13 10.93 -4.68 2.86
N ALA A 14 12.00 -4.39 3.59
CA ALA A 14 13.36 -4.55 3.08
C ALA A 14 13.71 -6.01 2.82
N LYS A 15 13.44 -6.89 3.79
CA LYS A 15 13.87 -8.29 3.72
C LYS A 15 13.04 -9.15 2.79
N LYS A 16 11.71 -8.98 2.84
CA LYS A 16 10.80 -9.83 2.06
C LYS A 16 10.48 -9.27 0.68
N HIS A 17 10.46 -7.96 0.54
CA HIS A 17 9.90 -7.34 -0.65
C HIS A 17 10.88 -6.41 -1.38
N ASN A 18 12.04 -6.15 -0.79
CA ASN A 18 13.02 -5.23 -1.35
C ASN A 18 12.40 -3.86 -1.63
N VAL A 19 11.63 -3.35 -0.67
CA VAL A 19 10.94 -2.07 -0.75
C VAL A 19 11.43 -1.19 0.41
N ASN A 20 11.72 0.07 0.14
CA ASN A 20 12.12 1.02 1.17
C ASN A 20 11.02 2.05 1.41
N GLN A 21 11.18 2.82 2.49
CA GLN A 21 10.21 3.83 2.91
C GLN A 21 9.95 4.86 1.81
N LYS A 22 11.01 5.34 1.17
CA LYS A 22 10.91 6.37 0.15
C LYS A 22 10.06 5.90 -1.04
N GLU A 23 10.20 4.65 -1.43
CA GLU A 23 9.39 4.09 -2.52
C GLU A 23 7.91 4.08 -2.18
N VAL A 24 7.56 3.73 -0.94
CA VAL A 24 6.16 3.74 -0.50
C VAL A 24 5.62 5.17 -0.51
N GLU A 25 6.39 6.12 0.00
CA GLU A 25 5.99 7.53 0.00
C GLU A 25 5.74 8.04 -1.43
N GLN A 26 6.58 7.64 -2.37
CA GLN A 26 6.40 7.99 -3.78
C GLN A 26 5.08 7.44 -4.33
N CYS A 27 4.72 6.21 -3.95
CA CYS A 27 3.46 5.61 -4.39
C CYS A 27 2.26 6.40 -3.88
N PHE A 28 2.30 6.90 -2.66
CA PHE A 28 1.22 7.76 -2.15
C PHE A 28 1.08 9.04 -2.99
N VAL A 29 2.19 9.65 -3.36
CA VAL A 29 2.19 10.86 -4.18
C VAL A 29 1.71 10.56 -5.62
N ASN A 30 2.13 9.41 -6.16
CA ASN A 30 1.86 9.06 -7.56
C ASN A 30 0.52 8.35 -7.76
N ARG A 31 -0.24 8.11 -6.72
CA ARG A 31 -1.52 7.43 -6.82
C ARG A 31 -2.50 8.22 -7.69
N GLU A 32 -3.09 7.56 -8.68
CA GLU A 32 -4.08 8.17 -9.57
C GLU A 32 -5.49 7.66 -9.31
N GLY A 33 -5.63 6.41 -8.88
CA GLY A 33 -6.93 5.81 -8.63
C GLY A 33 -7.41 6.01 -7.20
N GLY A 34 -8.55 5.39 -6.87
CA GLY A 34 -9.13 5.44 -5.53
C GLY A 34 -8.48 4.44 -4.58
N LEU A 35 -9.22 4.07 -3.56
CA LEU A 35 -8.79 3.13 -2.54
C LEU A 35 -9.75 1.95 -2.50
N LEU A 36 -9.22 0.76 -2.29
CA LEU A 36 -10.02 -0.44 -2.12
C LEU A 36 -9.86 -0.93 -0.68
N THR A 37 -10.89 -1.62 -0.19
CA THR A 37 -10.86 -2.21 1.15
C THR A 37 -10.39 -3.65 1.05
N ASP A 38 -9.49 -4.05 1.94
CA ASP A 38 -9.10 -5.45 2.07
C ASP A 38 -10.16 -6.14 2.92
N ASP A 39 -11.06 -6.88 2.27
CA ASP A 39 -12.20 -7.52 2.92
C ASP A 39 -12.02 -9.03 3.11
N ARG A 40 -10.79 -9.54 2.93
CA ARG A 40 -10.49 -10.94 3.26
C ARG A 40 -10.68 -11.16 4.75
N GLU A 41 -11.29 -12.29 5.12
CA GLU A 41 -11.74 -12.55 6.49
C GLU A 41 -10.61 -12.45 7.52
N ASP A 42 -9.47 -13.06 7.23
CA ASP A 42 -8.32 -13.05 8.15
C ASP A 42 -7.50 -11.78 8.11
N HIS A 43 -7.90 -10.80 7.28
CA HIS A 43 -7.23 -9.51 7.18
C HIS A 43 -8.13 -8.34 7.53
N LYS A 44 -9.34 -8.62 8.00
CA LYS A 44 -10.26 -7.56 8.43
C LYS A 44 -9.75 -6.90 9.68
N THR A 45 -9.77 -5.58 9.69
CA THR A 45 -9.36 -4.76 10.82
C THR A 45 -10.40 -3.68 11.06
N ASN A 46 -10.32 -3.03 12.22
CA ASN A 46 -11.17 -1.88 12.55
C ASN A 46 -10.28 -0.78 13.14
N PRO A 47 -9.96 0.29 12.39
CA PRO A 47 -10.45 0.64 11.04
C PRO A 47 -10.02 -0.37 9.97
N PRO A 48 -10.72 -0.42 8.83
CA PRO A 48 -10.38 -1.39 7.79
C PRO A 48 -9.04 -1.10 7.13
N THR A 49 -8.40 -2.16 6.63
CA THR A 49 -7.19 -2.03 5.83
C THR A 49 -7.58 -1.59 4.42
N LEU A 50 -6.96 -0.53 3.95
CA LEU A 50 -7.15 0.02 2.61
C LEU A 50 -5.92 -0.32 1.77
N TRP A 51 -6.10 -0.42 0.45
CA TRP A 51 -4.97 -0.65 -0.43
C TRP A 51 -5.15 0.05 -1.78
N PHE A 52 -4.03 0.29 -2.42
CA PHE A 52 -4.00 0.85 -3.76
C PHE A 52 -2.76 0.34 -4.49
N VAL A 53 -2.74 0.57 -5.80
CA VAL A 53 -1.59 0.25 -6.65
C VAL A 53 -1.11 1.54 -7.29
N ALA A 54 0.18 1.79 -7.25
CA ALA A 54 0.76 3.00 -7.85
C ALA A 54 2.24 2.77 -8.17
N PRO A 55 2.78 3.56 -9.11
CA PRO A 55 4.20 3.44 -9.43
C PRO A 55 5.08 4.23 -8.48
N THR A 56 6.30 3.76 -8.27
CA THR A 56 7.37 4.59 -7.71
C THR A 56 7.85 5.57 -8.77
N ASN A 57 8.74 6.48 -8.39
CA ASN A 57 9.32 7.42 -9.36
C ASN A 57 10.16 6.74 -10.44
N LYS A 58 10.52 5.47 -10.24
CA LYS A 58 11.25 4.67 -11.23
C LYS A 58 10.34 3.66 -11.92
N ASN A 59 9.03 3.88 -11.87
CA ASN A 59 8.01 3.04 -12.51
C ASN A 59 7.93 1.60 -12.00
N ARG A 60 8.38 1.36 -10.78
CA ARG A 60 8.15 0.09 -10.12
C ARG A 60 6.73 0.11 -9.57
N ILE A 61 5.89 -0.85 -9.97
CA ILE A 61 4.46 -0.86 -9.61
C ILE A 61 4.28 -1.61 -8.30
N LEU A 62 3.85 -0.90 -7.26
CA LEU A 62 3.67 -1.50 -5.93
C LEU A 62 2.21 -1.51 -5.51
N LYS A 63 1.83 -2.56 -4.77
CA LYS A 63 0.60 -2.58 -3.99
C LYS A 63 0.97 -2.11 -2.59
N VAL A 64 0.24 -1.11 -2.08
CA VAL A 64 0.47 -0.55 -0.74
C VAL A 64 -0.79 -0.76 0.08
N ALA A 65 -0.66 -1.35 1.26
CA ALA A 65 -1.78 -1.57 2.17
C ALA A 65 -1.52 -0.82 3.47
N TYR A 66 -2.54 -0.13 3.98
CA TYR A 66 -2.41 0.70 5.17
C TYR A 66 -3.74 0.84 5.91
N ILE A 67 -3.66 1.32 7.14
CA ILE A 67 -4.82 1.66 7.95
C ILE A 67 -4.82 3.19 8.13
N GLN A 68 -5.96 3.81 7.90
CA GLN A 68 -6.16 5.24 8.13
C GLN A 68 -6.72 5.43 9.53
N ASP A 69 -5.99 6.15 10.39
CA ASP A 69 -6.45 6.47 11.73
C ASP A 69 -6.38 7.99 11.91
N GLY A 70 -7.51 8.65 11.72
CA GLY A 70 -7.56 10.11 11.71
C GLY A 70 -6.68 10.67 10.59
N LYS A 71 -5.67 11.47 10.96
CA LYS A 71 -4.72 12.05 10.00
C LYS A 71 -3.52 11.15 9.75
N GLU A 72 -3.43 10.03 10.46
CA GLU A 72 -2.29 9.13 10.37
C GLU A 72 -2.57 7.99 9.41
N ILE A 73 -1.58 7.68 8.60
CA ILE A 73 -1.58 6.53 7.70
C ILE A 73 -0.57 5.54 8.23
N ILE A 74 -1.04 4.38 8.70
CA ILE A 74 -0.18 3.37 9.28
C ILE A 74 0.04 2.28 8.24
N VAL A 75 1.24 2.25 7.64
CA VAL A 75 1.56 1.31 6.57
C VAL A 75 1.65 -0.10 7.14
N LYS A 76 0.94 -1.04 6.52
CA LYS A 76 0.95 -2.45 6.91
C LYS A 76 1.91 -3.26 6.05
N THR A 77 1.90 -3.04 4.75
CA THR A 77 2.80 -3.73 3.83
C THR A 77 2.85 -3.00 2.48
N ALA A 78 3.88 -3.31 1.71
CA ALA A 78 4.00 -2.86 0.33
C ALA A 78 4.90 -3.84 -0.42
N TYR A 79 4.52 -4.21 -1.64
CA TYR A 79 5.29 -5.14 -2.47
C TYR A 79 4.92 -4.96 -3.94
N GLU A 80 5.71 -5.55 -4.83
CA GLU A 80 5.39 -5.48 -6.25
C GLU A 80 4.04 -6.12 -6.52
N ALA A 81 3.13 -5.36 -7.14
CA ALA A 81 1.80 -5.84 -7.46
C ALA A 81 1.87 -6.92 -8.54
N ASN A 82 1.08 -7.99 -8.39
CA ASN A 82 0.97 -8.97 -9.46
C ASN A 82 -0.08 -8.52 -10.47
N MET A 83 -0.17 -9.24 -11.59
CA MET A 83 -1.07 -8.86 -12.69
C MET A 83 -2.54 -8.86 -12.27
N GLU A 84 -2.93 -9.78 -11.41
CA GLU A 84 -4.31 -9.86 -10.93
C GLU A 84 -4.65 -8.65 -10.05
N GLU A 85 -3.76 -8.26 -9.17
CA GLU A 85 -3.95 -7.09 -8.31
C GLU A 85 -4.05 -5.81 -9.13
N ILE A 86 -3.22 -5.67 -10.14
CA ILE A 86 -3.27 -4.52 -11.05
C ILE A 86 -4.61 -4.48 -11.78
N ARG A 87 -5.08 -5.63 -12.28
CA ARG A 87 -6.35 -5.72 -12.99
C ARG A 87 -7.53 -5.36 -12.09
N ILE A 88 -7.55 -5.88 -10.86
CA ILE A 88 -8.61 -5.58 -9.90
C ILE A 88 -8.61 -4.08 -9.59
N TYR A 89 -7.44 -3.53 -9.36
CA TYR A 89 -7.34 -2.10 -9.04
C TYR A 89 -7.83 -1.22 -10.19
N GLU A 90 -7.41 -1.53 -11.42
CA GLU A 90 -7.85 -0.78 -12.59
C GLU A 90 -9.36 -0.88 -12.81
N LYS A 91 -9.94 -2.05 -12.53
CA LYS A 91 -11.38 -2.26 -12.74
C LYS A 91 -12.23 -1.54 -11.70
N PHE A 92 -11.82 -1.51 -10.44
CA PHE A 92 -12.69 -1.06 -9.35
C PHE A 92 -12.29 0.29 -8.74
N ALA A 93 -11.10 0.79 -8.98
CA ALA A 93 -10.60 2.00 -8.35
C ALA A 93 -10.19 3.09 -9.34
N MET A 94 -10.13 2.80 -10.61
CA MET A 94 -9.74 3.78 -11.62
C MET A 94 -10.88 4.18 -12.54
#